data_787efeb9e2b4874ce8fa6e02b5a29dfa
#
_entry.id   787efeb9e2b4874ce8fa6e02b5a29dfa
#
_cell.length_a   1.000
_cell.length_b   1.000
_cell.length_c   1.000
_cell.angle_alpha   90.00
_cell.angle_beta   90.00
_cell.angle_gamma   90.00
#
_symmetry.space_group_name_H-M   'P 1'
#
loop_
_entity.id
_entity.type
_entity.pdbx_description
1 polymer ?
#
loop_
_entity_poly.entity_id
_entity_poly.type
_entity_poly.pdbx_seq_one_letter_code
_entity_poly.pdbx_strand_id
1 'polypeptide(L)'
;MGLAATSLLTFKKMDLLAEYKPKGADTLKAEYRDRNGPYTWTGMDAFLGVICFNTAEAKKDNIATPVSWNDLLQPAYKGKVVMPHPASSGTGYLTIAAWLQIMGEEKGWAYMDKLHDNIAVYTHSGSAPCVQAAKGERVAGIALDMRGVKEKSSGAPLEVVIPK
;
A
#
# COMPACT_ATOMS: atom_id res chain seq x y z
N MET A 1 18.35 -1.26 9.92
CA MET A 1 17.79 -0.34 8.93
C MET A 1 16.54 -1.00 8.35
N GLY A 2 15.37 -0.37 8.44
CA GLY A 2 14.12 -0.89 7.88
C GLY A 2 13.97 -0.43 6.43
N LEU A 3 13.99 -1.38 5.50
CA LEU A 3 13.79 -1.15 4.08
C LEU A 3 12.82 -2.19 3.52
N ALA A 4 12.14 -1.87 2.44
CA ALA A 4 11.35 -2.85 1.70
C ALA A 4 12.25 -3.97 1.15
N ALA A 5 11.74 -5.20 1.11
CA ALA A 5 12.49 -6.38 0.63
C ALA A 5 13.07 -6.17 -0.77
N THR A 6 12.38 -5.44 -1.66
CA THR A 6 12.84 -5.10 -3.00
C THR A 6 14.17 -4.32 -2.99
N SER A 7 14.29 -3.33 -2.10
CA SER A 7 15.54 -2.56 -1.93
C SER A 7 16.66 -3.42 -1.36
N LEU A 8 16.34 -4.30 -0.39
CA LEU A 8 17.32 -5.23 0.19
C LEU A 8 17.83 -6.23 -0.84
N LEU A 9 16.96 -6.74 -1.71
CA LEU A 9 17.38 -7.64 -2.81
C LEU A 9 18.28 -6.92 -3.82
N THR A 10 18.05 -5.64 -4.10
CA THR A 10 18.94 -4.83 -4.93
C THR A 10 20.30 -4.66 -4.27
N PHE A 11 20.33 -4.28 -3.00
CA PHE A 11 21.59 -4.14 -2.25
C PHE A 11 22.36 -5.45 -2.12
N LYS A 12 21.66 -6.58 -1.99
CA LYS A 12 22.28 -7.90 -2.00
C LYS A 12 22.98 -8.17 -3.34
N LYS A 13 22.35 -7.87 -4.47
CA LYS A 13 22.96 -7.99 -5.80
C LYS A 13 24.20 -7.12 -6.00
N MET A 14 24.27 -6.00 -5.28
CA MET A 14 25.39 -5.06 -5.31
C MET A 14 26.47 -5.37 -4.26
N ASP A 15 26.32 -6.48 -3.52
CA ASP A 15 27.22 -6.88 -2.42
C ASP A 15 27.40 -5.82 -1.31
N LEU A 16 26.32 -5.09 -1.03
CA LEU A 16 26.32 -4.02 -0.04
C LEU A 16 25.77 -4.43 1.34
N LEU A 17 25.38 -5.70 1.52
CA LEU A 17 24.80 -6.19 2.77
C LEU A 17 25.75 -7.13 3.48
N ALA A 18 26.00 -6.86 4.76
CA ALA A 18 26.72 -7.77 5.64
C ALA A 18 25.87 -8.98 6.03
N GLU A 19 26.52 -10.11 6.21
CA GLU A 19 25.91 -11.33 6.73
C GLU A 19 25.60 -11.20 8.22
N TYR A 20 24.35 -11.42 8.60
CA TYR A 20 23.96 -11.46 10.01
C TYR A 20 22.71 -12.30 10.21
N LYS A 21 22.80 -13.37 10.97
CA LYS A 21 21.68 -14.21 11.36
C LYS A 21 21.13 -13.78 12.72
N PRO A 22 20.00 -13.08 12.79
CA PRO A 22 19.37 -12.73 14.06
C PRO A 22 18.93 -13.99 14.83
N LYS A 23 18.94 -13.92 16.16
CA LYS A 23 18.37 -14.96 17.00
C LYS A 23 16.90 -15.16 16.64
N GLY A 24 16.49 -16.40 16.39
CA GLY A 24 15.12 -16.72 16.00
C GLY A 24 14.81 -16.58 14.50
N ALA A 25 15.76 -16.22 13.64
CA ALA A 25 15.53 -16.12 12.19
C ALA A 25 15.02 -17.43 11.57
N ASP A 26 15.37 -18.58 12.13
CA ASP A 26 14.92 -19.89 11.64
C ASP A 26 13.43 -20.16 11.88
N THR A 27 12.79 -19.44 12.81
CA THR A 27 11.35 -19.54 13.08
C THR A 27 10.50 -18.79 12.08
N LEU A 28 11.09 -17.88 11.28
CA LEU A 28 10.41 -17.16 10.24
C LEU A 28 10.12 -18.08 9.05
N LYS A 29 8.96 -17.86 8.41
CA LYS A 29 8.66 -18.48 7.12
C LYS A 29 9.75 -18.15 6.10
N ALA A 30 9.98 -19.05 5.16
CA ALA A 30 11.08 -18.91 4.19
C ALA A 30 10.97 -17.65 3.33
N GLU A 31 9.75 -17.19 3.04
CA GLU A 31 9.48 -15.97 2.27
C GLU A 31 9.85 -14.67 2.99
N TYR A 32 10.01 -14.71 4.31
CA TYR A 32 10.36 -13.54 5.13
C TYR A 32 11.81 -13.49 5.57
N ARG A 33 12.67 -14.26 4.91
CA ARG A 33 14.12 -14.28 5.17
C ARG A 33 14.91 -14.59 3.91
N ASP A 34 16.20 -14.32 3.96
CA ASP A 34 17.11 -14.71 2.90
C ASP A 34 17.18 -16.24 2.75
N ARG A 35 16.53 -16.77 1.70
CA ARG A 35 16.37 -18.23 1.50
C ARG A 35 17.66 -18.94 1.10
N ASN A 36 18.50 -18.28 0.30
CA ASN A 36 19.55 -18.91 -0.48
C ASN A 36 20.94 -18.41 -0.09
N GLY A 37 21.16 -18.09 1.13
CA GLY A 37 22.47 -17.61 1.47
C GLY A 37 22.62 -17.05 2.87
N PRO A 38 23.66 -16.30 3.06
CA PRO A 38 24.18 -15.93 4.34
C PRO A 38 23.37 -14.83 5.03
N TYR A 39 22.07 -15.01 5.29
CA TYR A 39 21.24 -14.08 6.06
C TYR A 39 21.60 -12.59 5.90
N THR A 40 21.59 -12.09 4.67
CA THR A 40 21.88 -10.69 4.40
C THR A 40 20.67 -9.79 4.67
N TRP A 41 19.50 -10.39 4.82
CA TRP A 41 18.28 -9.70 5.24
C TRP A 41 17.33 -10.64 5.98
N THR A 42 16.50 -10.05 6.83
CA THR A 42 15.46 -10.75 7.61
C THR A 42 14.25 -9.84 7.73
N GLY A 43 13.05 -10.39 7.48
CA GLY A 43 11.79 -9.69 7.66
C GLY A 43 11.53 -9.38 9.13
N MET A 44 11.03 -8.18 9.40
CA MET A 44 10.62 -7.74 10.74
C MET A 44 9.10 -7.64 10.86
N ASP A 45 8.44 -7.30 9.78
CA ASP A 45 7.00 -7.15 9.67
C ASP A 45 6.51 -7.50 8.27
N ALA A 46 5.20 -7.61 8.11
CA ALA A 46 4.52 -7.70 6.84
C ALA A 46 3.34 -6.72 6.86
N PHE A 47 3.10 -6.06 5.76
CA PHE A 47 2.01 -5.10 5.61
C PHE A 47 1.28 -5.30 4.29
N LEU A 48 0.03 -4.87 4.26
CA LEU A 48 -0.87 -4.98 3.12
C LEU A 48 -1.19 -3.61 2.53
N GLY A 49 -1.27 -3.54 1.21
CA GLY A 49 -1.91 -2.41 0.54
C GLY A 49 -3.41 -2.45 0.79
N VAL A 50 -3.96 -1.34 1.27
CA VAL A 50 -5.37 -1.23 1.62
C VAL A 50 -5.99 0.06 1.10
N ILE A 51 -7.32 0.13 1.15
CA ILE A 51 -8.07 1.36 0.97
C ILE A 51 -8.52 1.86 2.34
N CYS A 52 -8.04 3.03 2.74
CA CYS A 52 -8.53 3.77 3.89
C CYS A 52 -9.77 4.54 3.44
N PHE A 53 -10.95 4.04 3.77
CA PHE A 53 -12.23 4.56 3.30
C PHE A 53 -12.94 5.36 4.40
N ASN A 54 -13.18 6.65 4.17
CA ASN A 54 -13.90 7.48 5.11
C ASN A 54 -15.41 7.29 4.95
N THR A 55 -16.03 6.65 5.94
CA THR A 55 -17.47 6.32 5.92
C THR A 55 -18.36 7.54 6.09
N ALA A 56 -17.89 8.58 6.79
CA ALA A 56 -18.67 9.81 6.99
C ALA A 56 -18.72 10.65 5.70
N GLU A 57 -17.58 10.81 5.01
CA GLU A 57 -17.55 11.54 3.73
C GLU A 57 -18.26 10.76 2.63
N ALA A 58 -18.09 9.44 2.58
CA ALA A 58 -18.77 8.57 1.62
C ALA A 58 -20.29 8.65 1.74
N LYS A 59 -20.81 8.76 2.97
CA LYS A 59 -22.26 8.87 3.22
C LYS A 59 -22.84 10.16 2.66
N LYS A 60 -22.09 11.28 2.66
CA LYS A 60 -22.55 12.55 2.08
C LYS A 60 -22.83 12.44 0.59
N ASP A 61 -22.01 11.64 -0.12
CA ASP A 61 -22.07 11.47 -1.56
C ASP A 61 -22.74 10.14 -1.97
N ASN A 62 -23.31 9.42 -1.00
CA ASN A 62 -23.94 8.09 -1.20
C ASN A 62 -23.02 7.08 -1.90
N ILE A 63 -21.73 7.07 -1.53
CA ILE A 63 -20.73 6.16 -2.06
C ILE A 63 -20.68 4.89 -1.20
N ALA A 64 -20.85 3.72 -1.82
CA ALA A 64 -20.75 2.44 -1.15
C ALA A 64 -19.30 2.13 -0.76
N THR A 65 -19.11 1.39 0.34
CA THR A 65 -17.79 0.90 0.74
C THR A 65 -17.21 -0.01 -0.35
N PRO A 66 -15.99 0.25 -0.87
CA PRO A 66 -15.39 -0.57 -1.89
C PRO A 66 -15.03 -1.96 -1.31
N VAL A 67 -15.09 -2.99 -2.14
CA VAL A 67 -14.69 -4.37 -1.77
C VAL A 67 -13.55 -4.87 -2.64
N SER A 68 -13.28 -4.20 -3.74
CA SER A 68 -12.23 -4.51 -4.71
C SER A 68 -11.50 -3.25 -5.17
N TRP A 69 -10.33 -3.43 -5.78
CA TRP A 69 -9.63 -2.33 -6.45
C TRP A 69 -10.46 -1.70 -7.56
N ASN A 70 -11.22 -2.52 -8.30
CA ASN A 70 -12.05 -2.05 -9.43
C ASN A 70 -13.17 -1.09 -8.99
N ASP A 71 -13.61 -1.16 -7.74
CA ASP A 71 -14.65 -0.25 -7.25
C ASP A 71 -14.18 1.21 -7.25
N LEU A 72 -12.86 1.44 -7.11
CA LEU A 72 -12.29 2.78 -7.20
C LEU A 72 -12.35 3.39 -8.60
N LEU A 73 -12.68 2.60 -9.63
CA LEU A 73 -12.87 3.08 -11.01
C LEU A 73 -14.26 3.71 -11.24
N GLN A 74 -15.19 3.56 -10.31
CA GLN A 74 -16.54 4.10 -10.46
C GLN A 74 -16.51 5.63 -10.52
N PRO A 75 -17.38 6.26 -11.34
CA PRO A 75 -17.44 7.72 -11.48
C PRO A 75 -17.67 8.48 -10.15
N ALA A 76 -18.30 7.82 -9.17
CA ALA A 76 -18.53 8.37 -7.85
C ALA A 76 -17.22 8.71 -7.10
N TYR A 77 -16.10 8.09 -7.47
CA TYR A 77 -14.78 8.34 -6.88
C TYR A 77 -13.97 9.43 -7.59
N LYS A 78 -14.50 10.03 -8.67
CA LYS A 78 -13.76 11.05 -9.44
C LYS A 78 -13.26 12.20 -8.54
N GLY A 79 -11.93 12.38 -8.50
CA GLY A 79 -11.27 13.39 -7.67
C GLY A 79 -11.36 13.15 -6.16
N LYS A 80 -11.74 11.93 -5.72
CA LYS A 80 -11.92 11.60 -4.30
C LYS A 80 -10.94 10.57 -3.77
N VAL A 81 -10.10 10.03 -4.63
CA VAL A 81 -9.05 9.09 -4.27
C VAL A 81 -7.71 9.81 -4.13
N VAL A 82 -6.94 9.42 -3.15
CA VAL A 82 -5.55 9.87 -2.99
C VAL A 82 -4.66 8.65 -2.87
N MET A 83 -3.49 8.68 -3.52
CA MET A 83 -2.52 7.60 -3.43
C MET A 83 -1.09 8.11 -3.36
N PRO A 84 -0.14 7.30 -2.87
CA PRO A 84 1.26 7.68 -2.86
C PRO A 84 1.83 7.67 -4.28
N HIS A 85 2.68 8.63 -4.60
CA HIS A 85 3.34 8.70 -5.91
C HIS A 85 4.39 7.58 -6.04
N PRO A 86 4.34 6.74 -7.09
CA PRO A 86 5.19 5.56 -7.19
C PRO A 86 6.68 5.86 -7.33
N ALA A 87 7.05 6.99 -7.92
CA ALA A 87 8.45 7.35 -8.08
C ALA A 87 9.10 7.95 -6.81
N SER A 88 8.30 8.36 -5.81
CA SER A 88 8.82 9.00 -4.60
C SER A 88 8.38 8.34 -3.28
N SER A 89 7.54 7.31 -3.37
CA SER A 89 7.04 6.56 -2.22
C SER A 89 7.20 5.06 -2.42
N GLY A 90 7.86 4.39 -1.51
CA GLY A 90 7.95 2.92 -1.51
C GLY A 90 6.57 2.25 -1.46
N THR A 91 5.62 2.81 -0.73
CA THR A 91 4.22 2.33 -0.70
C THR A 91 3.57 2.45 -2.07
N GLY A 92 3.74 3.59 -2.76
CA GLY A 92 3.20 3.77 -4.12
C GLY A 92 3.82 2.78 -5.10
N TYR A 93 5.13 2.59 -5.06
CA TYR A 93 5.83 1.60 -5.89
C TYR A 93 5.31 0.18 -5.64
N LEU A 94 5.23 -0.25 -4.38
CA LEU A 94 4.76 -1.58 -4.03
C LEU A 94 3.30 -1.82 -4.44
N THR A 95 2.46 -0.80 -4.35
CA THR A 95 1.05 -0.89 -4.78
C THR A 95 0.96 -1.15 -6.28
N ILE A 96 1.70 -0.41 -7.11
CA ILE A 96 1.75 -0.63 -8.56
C ILE A 96 2.31 -2.01 -8.89
N ALA A 97 3.41 -2.41 -8.26
CA ALA A 97 4.00 -3.72 -8.46
C ALA A 97 3.00 -4.85 -8.12
N ALA A 98 2.22 -4.69 -7.04
CA ALA A 98 1.19 -5.64 -6.67
C ALA A 98 0.06 -5.72 -7.72
N TRP A 99 -0.43 -4.59 -8.22
CA TRP A 99 -1.45 -4.58 -9.27
C TRP A 99 -0.96 -5.26 -10.56
N LEU A 100 0.28 -5.01 -10.99
CA LEU A 100 0.86 -5.68 -12.15
C LEU A 100 1.00 -7.20 -11.93
N GLN A 101 1.33 -7.63 -10.71
CA GLN A 101 1.41 -9.06 -10.38
C GLN A 101 0.04 -9.74 -10.33
N ILE A 102 -0.97 -9.06 -9.78
CA ILE A 102 -2.33 -9.62 -9.61
C ILE A 102 -3.10 -9.63 -10.93
N MET A 103 -3.03 -8.55 -11.69
CA MET A 103 -3.85 -8.34 -12.90
C MET A 103 -3.11 -8.73 -14.19
N GLY A 104 -1.79 -8.89 -14.14
CA GLY A 104 -0.92 -8.95 -15.29
C GLY A 104 -0.59 -7.56 -15.84
N GLU A 105 0.47 -7.47 -16.66
CA GLU A 105 1.02 -6.19 -17.10
C GLU A 105 0.01 -5.36 -17.89
N GLU A 106 -0.59 -5.93 -18.94
CA GLU A 106 -1.54 -5.22 -19.81
C GLU A 106 -2.76 -4.69 -19.04
N LYS A 107 -3.43 -5.57 -18.27
CA LYS A 107 -4.61 -5.18 -17.50
C LYS A 107 -4.29 -4.26 -16.34
N GLY A 108 -3.12 -4.44 -15.70
CA GLY A 108 -2.66 -3.60 -14.62
C GLY A 108 -2.42 -2.16 -15.07
N TRP A 109 -1.80 -1.95 -16.22
CA TRP A 109 -1.62 -0.60 -16.79
C TRP A 109 -2.96 0.00 -17.20
N ALA A 110 -3.83 -0.76 -17.89
CA ALA A 110 -5.16 -0.29 -18.25
C ALA A 110 -6.04 0.07 -17.02
N TYR A 111 -5.87 -0.65 -15.91
CA TYR A 111 -6.50 -0.31 -14.64
C TYR A 111 -5.98 1.03 -14.10
N MET A 112 -4.67 1.21 -14.06
CA MET A 112 -4.03 2.42 -13.52
C MET A 112 -4.37 3.66 -14.35
N ASP A 113 -4.44 3.55 -15.66
CA ASP A 113 -4.88 4.64 -16.55
C ASP A 113 -6.29 5.11 -16.19
N LYS A 114 -7.22 4.18 -15.98
CA LYS A 114 -8.58 4.51 -15.56
C LYS A 114 -8.64 5.08 -14.14
N LEU A 115 -7.85 4.51 -13.22
CA LEU A 115 -7.81 4.97 -11.84
C LEU A 115 -7.25 6.41 -11.75
N HIS A 116 -6.33 6.78 -12.64
CA HIS A 116 -5.74 8.11 -12.69
C HIS A 116 -6.81 9.22 -12.78
N ASP A 117 -7.89 9.00 -13.52
CA ASP A 117 -9.01 9.95 -13.65
C ASP A 117 -9.73 10.21 -12.31
N ASN A 118 -9.65 9.27 -11.37
CA ASN A 118 -10.28 9.36 -10.06
C ASN A 118 -9.32 9.84 -8.97
N ILE A 119 -8.00 9.90 -9.25
CA ILE A 119 -6.99 10.38 -8.31
C ILE A 119 -7.04 11.91 -8.22
N ALA A 120 -7.28 12.43 -7.03
CA ALA A 120 -7.23 13.86 -6.76
C ALA A 120 -5.80 14.37 -6.62
N VAL A 121 -4.93 13.56 -5.98
CA VAL A 121 -3.55 13.96 -5.70
C VAL A 121 -2.67 12.73 -5.45
N TYR A 122 -1.42 12.82 -5.90
CA TYR A 122 -0.36 11.89 -5.57
C TYR A 122 0.53 12.47 -4.48
N THR A 123 0.72 11.74 -3.38
CA THR A 123 1.51 12.19 -2.22
C THR A 123 2.91 11.60 -2.22
N HIS A 124 3.88 12.32 -1.66
CA HIS A 124 5.25 11.78 -1.46
C HIS A 124 5.32 10.79 -0.30
N SER A 125 4.44 10.94 0.69
CA SER A 125 4.37 10.06 1.86
C SER A 125 3.40 8.91 1.62
N GLY A 126 3.83 7.68 1.91
CA GLY A 126 2.98 6.49 1.84
C GLY A 126 1.86 6.45 2.88
N SER A 127 1.97 7.24 3.96
CA SER A 127 0.95 7.32 5.02
C SER A 127 -0.04 8.45 4.83
N ALA A 128 0.31 9.48 4.04
CA ALA A 128 -0.52 10.67 3.86
C ALA A 128 -1.92 10.36 3.31
N PRO A 129 -2.12 9.41 2.39
CA PRO A 129 -3.46 9.09 1.90
C PRO A 129 -4.43 8.65 2.98
N CYS A 130 -4.02 7.77 3.91
CA CYS A 130 -4.87 7.39 5.04
C CYS A 130 -5.15 8.57 5.97
N VAL A 131 -4.16 9.44 6.22
CA VAL A 131 -4.35 10.64 7.06
C VAL A 131 -5.35 11.59 6.45
N GLN A 132 -5.26 11.84 5.14
CA GLN A 132 -6.22 12.70 4.43
C GLN A 132 -7.63 12.10 4.46
N ALA A 133 -7.76 10.79 4.25
CA ALA A 133 -9.05 10.11 4.39
C ALA A 133 -9.56 10.20 5.83
N ALA A 134 -8.71 9.98 6.85
CA ALA A 134 -9.09 10.07 8.26
C ALA A 134 -9.63 11.45 8.65
N LYS A 135 -9.05 12.51 8.09
CA LYS A 135 -9.48 13.92 8.32
C LYS A 135 -10.71 14.33 7.49
N GLY A 136 -11.20 13.49 6.60
CA GLY A 136 -12.30 13.82 5.70
C GLY A 136 -11.91 14.71 4.52
N GLU A 137 -10.62 14.87 4.26
CA GLU A 137 -10.13 15.63 3.08
C GLU A 137 -10.40 14.87 1.78
N ARG A 138 -10.48 13.54 1.86
CA ARG A 138 -10.78 12.61 0.74
C ARG A 138 -11.61 11.43 1.21
N VAL A 139 -12.36 10.85 0.29
CA VAL A 139 -13.19 9.66 0.57
C VAL A 139 -12.37 8.41 0.70
N ALA A 140 -11.36 8.24 -0.15
CA ALA A 140 -10.53 7.04 -0.17
C ALA A 140 -9.04 7.38 -0.27
N GLY A 141 -8.23 6.70 0.55
CA GLY A 141 -6.77 6.79 0.52
C GLY A 141 -6.16 5.41 0.32
N ILE A 142 -5.30 5.24 -0.69
CA ILE A 142 -4.54 4.01 -0.89
C ILE A 142 -3.26 4.09 -0.06
N ALA A 143 -3.07 3.16 0.88
CA ALA A 143 -1.91 3.16 1.76
C ALA A 143 -1.65 1.77 2.36
N LEU A 144 -0.94 1.71 3.47
CA LEU A 144 -0.67 0.46 4.20
C LEU A 144 -1.65 0.29 5.37
N ASP A 145 -2.00 -0.96 5.65
CA ASP A 145 -2.94 -1.39 6.69
C ASP A 145 -2.61 -0.82 8.07
N MET A 146 -1.35 -0.88 8.48
CA MET A 146 -0.90 -0.37 9.78
C MET A 146 -1.29 1.10 10.00
N ARG A 147 -1.23 1.92 8.94
CA ARG A 147 -1.62 3.33 9.05
C ARG A 147 -3.13 3.48 9.15
N GLY A 148 -3.89 2.72 8.36
CA GLY A 148 -5.34 2.72 8.42
C GLY A 148 -5.87 2.29 9.79
N VAL A 149 -5.31 1.20 10.33
CA VAL A 149 -5.66 0.72 11.68
C VAL A 149 -5.36 1.77 12.74
N LYS A 150 -4.20 2.44 12.67
CA LYS A 150 -3.83 3.50 13.60
C LYS A 150 -4.84 4.65 13.59
N GLU A 151 -5.19 5.17 12.43
CA GLU A 151 -6.17 6.25 12.31
C GLU A 151 -7.56 5.84 12.81
N LYS A 152 -8.01 4.63 12.45
CA LYS A 152 -9.28 4.07 12.93
C LYS A 152 -9.29 3.93 14.46
N SER A 153 -8.22 3.40 15.05
CA SER A 153 -8.08 3.26 16.52
C SER A 153 -8.02 4.60 17.24
N SER A 154 -7.64 5.67 16.55
CA SER A 154 -7.67 7.05 17.09
C SER A 154 -9.03 7.71 16.95
N GLY A 155 -10.07 7.00 16.50
CA GLY A 155 -11.45 7.48 16.42
C GLY A 155 -11.85 8.07 15.06
N ALA A 156 -10.99 7.99 14.03
CA ALA A 156 -11.37 8.43 12.71
C ALA A 156 -12.48 7.54 12.11
N PRO A 157 -13.45 8.10 11.37
CA PRO A 157 -14.55 7.34 10.75
C PRO A 157 -14.06 6.56 9.52
N LEU A 158 -13.09 5.66 9.73
CA LEU A 158 -12.46 4.88 8.67
C LEU A 158 -12.87 3.40 8.69
N GLU A 159 -13.10 2.86 7.51
CA GLU A 159 -12.95 1.45 7.24
C GLU A 159 -11.58 1.19 6.57
N VAL A 160 -10.89 0.15 7.06
CA VAL A 160 -9.64 -0.35 6.45
C VAL A 160 -10.01 -1.53 5.58
N VAL A 161 -10.14 -1.28 4.29
CA VAL A 161 -10.59 -2.27 3.31
C VAL A 161 -9.39 -2.97 2.71
N ILE A 162 -9.35 -4.30 2.82
CA ILE A 162 -8.41 -5.17 2.09
C ILE A 162 -9.12 -5.59 0.81
N PRO A 163 -8.74 -5.02 -0.36
CA PRO A 163 -9.43 -5.30 -1.61
C PRO A 163 -9.17 -6.73 -2.10
N LYS A 164 -10.20 -7.32 -2.69
CA LYS A 164 -10.13 -8.65 -3.32
C LYS A 164 -9.68 -8.54 -4.76
#